data_34d31f11412beced52d94e265112059d
#
_entry.id   34d31f11412beced52d94e265112059d
#
_cell.length_a   1.000
_cell.length_b   1.000
_cell.length_c   1.000
_cell.angle_alpha   90.00
_cell.angle_beta   90.00
_cell.angle_gamma   90.00
#
_symmetry.space_group_name_H-M   'P 1'
#
loop_
_entity.id
_entity.type
_entity.pdbx_description
1 polymer ?
#
loop_
_entity_poly.entity_id
_entity_poly.type
_entity_poly.pdbx_seq_one_letter_code
_entity_poly.pdbx_strand_id
1 'polypeptide(L)' 'MYFTDRGIEELADRRGDEQVTLAWLAERLRDFVDLSPEFETAIDRLASWLARLDDEE' A
#
# COMPACT_ATOMS: atom_id res chain seq x y z
N MET A 1 -9.32 4.06 22.00
CA MET A 1 -9.62 3.87 20.64
C MET A 1 -9.04 2.60 20.10
N TYR A 2 -9.81 1.90 19.35
CA TYR A 2 -9.38 0.61 18.91
C TYR A 2 -9.21 0.61 17.41
N PHE A 3 -8.08 0.15 16.94
CA PHE A 3 -7.85 0.05 15.54
C PHE A 3 -7.75 -1.39 15.15
N THR A 4 -8.27 -1.71 13.98
CA THR A 4 -8.05 -3.04 13.52
C THR A 4 -7.22 -2.94 12.28
N ASP A 5 -6.35 -3.87 12.09
CA ASP A 5 -5.55 -3.95 10.87
C ASP A 5 -5.90 -5.22 10.13
N ARG A 6 -7.17 -5.59 10.14
CA ARG A 6 -7.61 -6.78 9.47
C ARG A 6 -7.23 -6.84 8.04
N GLY A 7 -7.30 -5.71 7.30
CA GLY A 7 -6.90 -5.71 5.91
C GLY A 7 -5.44 -6.01 5.75
N ILE A 8 -4.61 -5.44 6.62
CA ILE A 8 -3.19 -5.70 6.57
C ILE A 8 -2.91 -7.15 6.89
N GLU A 9 -3.60 -7.70 7.87
CA GLU A 9 -3.41 -9.09 8.23
C GLU A 9 -3.88 -10.01 7.12
N GLU A 10 -4.98 -9.66 6.50
CA GLU A 10 -5.49 -10.48 5.42
C GLU A 10 -4.50 -10.50 4.26
N LEU A 11 -3.92 -9.37 3.95
CA LEU A 11 -2.94 -9.31 2.89
C LEU A 11 -1.75 -10.20 3.21
N ALA A 12 -1.25 -10.11 4.43
CA ALA A 12 -0.10 -10.92 4.83
C ALA A 12 -0.44 -12.40 4.81
N ASP A 13 -1.64 -12.75 5.24
CA ASP A 13 -2.03 -14.16 5.28
C ASP A 13 -2.24 -14.74 3.91
N ARG A 14 -2.82 -13.97 3.02
CA ARG A 14 -3.17 -14.51 1.72
C ARG A 14 -2.05 -14.43 0.73
N ARG A 15 -1.24 -13.41 0.82
CA ARG A 15 -0.24 -13.17 -0.21
C ARG A 15 1.13 -12.85 0.35
N GLY A 16 1.36 -13.17 1.61
CA GLY A 16 2.61 -12.79 2.26
C GLY A 16 3.85 -13.38 1.63
N ASP A 17 3.71 -14.50 0.92
CA ASP A 17 4.86 -15.12 0.29
C ASP A 17 5.06 -14.67 -1.15
N GLU A 18 4.15 -13.86 -1.69
CA GLU A 18 4.30 -13.46 -3.07
C GLU A 18 5.34 -12.39 -3.22
N GLN A 19 6.01 -12.43 -4.32
CA GLN A 19 6.99 -11.40 -4.63
C GLN A 19 6.50 -10.65 -5.84
N VAL A 20 6.41 -9.33 -5.73
CA VAL A 20 5.95 -8.51 -6.83
C VAL A 20 6.90 -7.34 -6.97
N THR A 21 6.91 -6.73 -8.13
CA THR A 21 7.73 -5.54 -8.30
C THR A 21 6.99 -4.35 -7.70
N LEU A 22 7.76 -3.35 -7.31
CA LEU A 22 7.15 -2.14 -6.81
C LEU A 22 6.41 -1.41 -7.92
N ALA A 23 6.82 -1.61 -9.16
CA ALA A 23 6.06 -1.02 -10.26
C ALA A 23 4.67 -1.62 -10.35
N TRP A 24 4.57 -2.93 -10.13
CA TRP A 24 3.27 -3.58 -10.10
C TRP A 24 2.42 -3.00 -8.97
N LEU A 25 3.02 -2.84 -7.81
CA LEU A 25 2.30 -2.30 -6.67
C LEU A 25 1.85 -0.88 -6.93
N ALA A 26 2.71 -0.07 -7.53
CA ALA A 26 2.35 1.32 -7.82
C ALA A 26 1.12 1.37 -8.73
N GLU A 27 1.03 0.47 -9.68
CA GLU A 27 -0.12 0.45 -10.53
C GLU A 27 -1.37 0.00 -9.79
N ARG A 28 -1.23 -0.95 -8.88
CA ARG A 28 -2.38 -1.36 -8.09
C ARG A 28 -2.86 -0.24 -7.19
N LEU A 29 -1.94 0.56 -6.65
CA LEU A 29 -2.34 1.71 -5.85
C LEU A 29 -3.10 2.72 -6.69
N ARG A 30 -2.65 2.91 -7.92
CA ARG A 30 -3.35 3.81 -8.83
C ARG A 30 -4.76 3.31 -9.13
N ASP A 31 -4.89 2.01 -9.37
CA ASP A 31 -6.20 1.42 -9.60
C ASP A 31 -7.11 1.65 -8.41
N PHE A 32 -6.58 1.51 -7.23
CA PHE A 32 -7.37 1.71 -6.02
C PHE A 32 -7.88 3.14 -5.93
N VAL A 33 -7.02 4.10 -6.23
CA VAL A 33 -7.41 5.50 -6.18
C VAL A 33 -8.47 5.79 -7.24
N ASP A 34 -8.37 5.14 -8.40
CA ASP A 34 -9.38 5.32 -9.41
C ASP A 34 -10.74 4.85 -8.94
N LEU A 35 -10.77 3.80 -8.14
CA LEU A 35 -12.02 3.29 -7.62
C LEU A 35 -12.48 4.05 -6.39
N SER A 36 -11.56 4.61 -5.65
CA SER A 36 -11.86 5.28 -4.39
C SER A 36 -11.08 6.58 -4.29
N PRO A 37 -11.48 7.59 -5.06
CA PRO A 37 -10.70 8.84 -5.13
C PRO A 37 -10.53 9.55 -3.80
N GLU A 38 -11.42 9.27 -2.86
CA GLU A 38 -11.34 9.94 -1.57
C GLU A 38 -10.07 9.54 -0.81
N PHE A 39 -9.39 8.45 -1.23
CA PHE A 39 -8.17 8.04 -0.57
C PHE A 39 -6.92 8.48 -1.30
N GLU A 40 -7.05 9.35 -2.28
CA GLU A 40 -5.91 9.74 -3.09
C GLU A 40 -4.76 10.25 -2.25
N THR A 41 -5.02 11.13 -1.31
CA THR A 41 -3.93 11.71 -0.51
C THR A 41 -3.27 10.64 0.35
N ALA A 42 -4.06 9.78 0.97
CA ALA A 42 -3.50 8.74 1.82
C ALA A 42 -2.65 7.77 1.01
N ILE A 43 -3.11 7.40 -0.16
CA ILE A 43 -2.37 6.46 -0.99
C ILE A 43 -1.08 7.10 -1.51
N ASP A 44 -1.15 8.37 -1.85
CA ASP A 44 0.02 9.08 -2.31
C ASP A 44 1.08 9.14 -1.21
N ARG A 45 0.64 9.35 0.02
CA ARG A 45 1.58 9.40 1.13
C ARG A 45 2.19 8.02 1.39
N LEU A 46 1.40 6.97 1.27
CA LEU A 46 1.92 5.63 1.42
C LEU A 46 2.97 5.35 0.36
N ALA A 47 2.69 5.74 -0.88
CA ALA A 47 3.63 5.50 -1.96
C ALA A 47 4.93 6.24 -1.73
N SER A 48 4.85 7.49 -1.28
CA SER A 48 6.05 8.26 -1.01
C SER A 48 6.86 7.64 0.13
N TRP A 49 6.16 7.18 1.14
CA TRP A 49 6.82 6.56 2.27
C TRP A 49 7.56 5.30 1.83
N LEU A 50 6.89 4.49 1.02
CA LEU A 50 7.52 3.27 0.52
C LEU A 50 8.73 3.59 -0.35
N ALA A 51 8.64 4.65 -1.15
CA ALA A 51 9.72 5.01 -2.05
C ALA A 51 10.97 5.41 -1.28
N ARG A 52 10.80 5.86 -0.04
CA ARG A 52 11.93 6.37 0.71
C ARG A 52 12.34 5.51 1.88
N LEU A 53 11.80 4.29 1.93
CA LEU A 53 12.06 3.46 3.09
C LEU A 53 13.53 3.23 3.35
N ASP A 54 14.30 3.04 2.31
CA ASP A 54 15.70 2.73 2.48
C ASP A 54 16.59 3.92 2.35
N ASP A 55 16.03 5.08 2.16
CA ASP A 55 16.82 6.25 2.04
C ASP A 55 17.08 6.93 3.29
N GLU A 56 16.58 6.50 4.40
CA GLU A 56 16.80 7.21 5.52
C GLU A 56 18.04 7.00 6.04
N GLU A 57 18.55 7.66 6.59
CA GLU A 57 19.80 7.47 7.09
C GLU A 57 20.24 8.45 7.80
#